data_62ab130a874d4e6be73c6dd97c790f0c
#
_entry.id   62ab130a874d4e6be73c6dd97c790f0c
#
_cell.length_a   1.000
_cell.length_b   1.000
_cell.length_c   1.000
_cell.angle_alpha   90.00
_cell.angle_beta   90.00
_cell.angle_gamma   90.00
#
_symmetry.space_group_name_H-M   'P 1'
#
loop_
_entity.id
_entity.type
_entity.pdbx_description
1 polymer ?
#
loop_
_entity_poly.entity_id
_entity_poly.type
_entity_poly.pdbx_seq_one_letter_code
_entity_poly.pdbx_strand_id
1 'polypeptide(L)'
;MKKLLLIVLTVGFATSCQQKSDKNESITVKDTVADAKFQMYEMSEMAALMEQMYAYNTQLKERITTNQDLGTYPVAFNKLHTAVLTEASDRDPFFNDQAIKFIEAQKAIYADPVQAKGNFNKMVNQCLECHSKKCGGPIPRIKKLIIP
;
A
#
# COMPACT_ATOMS: atom_id res chain seq x y z
N MET A 1 9.33 -57.72 26.56
CA MET A 1 10.23 -58.77 26.00
C MET A 1 10.96 -58.20 24.77
N LYS A 2 12.28 -58.24 24.89
CA LYS A 2 13.29 -58.31 23.80
C LYS A 2 13.21 -57.27 22.63
N LYS A 3 14.07 -56.25 22.66
CA LYS A 3 15.41 -56.23 21.98
C LYS A 3 15.31 -56.41 20.45
N LEU A 4 15.68 -55.38 19.67
CA LEU A 4 16.93 -55.44 18.93
C LEU A 4 17.33 -54.06 18.35
N LEU A 5 18.51 -53.73 18.73
CA LEU A 5 19.41 -52.66 18.24
C LEU A 5 19.85 -52.98 16.82
N LEU A 6 19.83 -52.03 15.91
CA LEU A 6 20.67 -52.08 14.71
C LEU A 6 21.15 -50.67 14.39
N ILE A 7 22.41 -50.47 14.73
CA ILE A 7 23.28 -49.37 14.33
C ILE A 7 23.73 -49.71 12.90
N VAL A 8 23.49 -48.81 11.93
CA VAL A 8 24.20 -48.82 10.66
C VAL A 8 24.89 -47.46 10.51
N LEU A 9 26.18 -47.57 10.71
CA LEU A 9 27.22 -46.55 10.45
C LEU A 9 27.48 -46.58 8.93
N THR A 10 27.29 -45.48 8.20
CA THR A 10 27.85 -45.32 6.86
C THR A 10 28.58 -43.99 6.75
N VAL A 11 29.81 -44.18 6.58
CA VAL A 11 31.00 -43.39 6.28
C VAL A 11 30.80 -42.44 5.11
N GLY A 12 31.43 -41.28 5.22
CA GLY A 12 31.50 -40.11 4.41
C GLY A 12 31.83 -40.25 2.94
N PHE A 13 31.47 -39.19 2.25
CA PHE A 13 32.20 -38.75 1.05
C PHE A 13 32.27 -37.22 1.06
N ALA A 14 33.44 -36.73 1.49
CA ALA A 14 33.86 -35.39 1.21
C ALA A 14 34.39 -35.33 -0.23
N THR A 15 33.65 -34.74 -1.15
CA THR A 15 34.21 -34.35 -2.46
C THR A 15 34.54 -32.86 -2.40
N SER A 16 35.81 -32.60 -2.13
CA SER A 16 36.49 -31.34 -2.33
C SER A 16 36.58 -31.04 -3.83
N CYS A 17 35.84 -30.02 -4.31
CA CYS A 17 36.13 -29.45 -5.62
C CYS A 17 37.24 -28.41 -5.47
N GLN A 18 38.44 -28.85 -5.87
CA GLN A 18 39.63 -28.04 -6.01
C GLN A 18 39.55 -27.25 -7.31
N GLN A 19 39.30 -25.92 -7.21
CA GLN A 19 39.28 -25.04 -8.36
C GLN A 19 40.72 -24.65 -8.73
N LYS A 20 41.13 -25.10 -9.89
CA LYS A 20 42.41 -24.74 -10.51
C LYS A 20 42.44 -23.25 -10.82
N SER A 21 43.46 -22.60 -10.31
CA SER A 21 43.90 -21.26 -10.70
C SER A 21 44.54 -21.35 -12.09
N ASP A 22 43.96 -20.71 -13.07
CA ASP A 22 44.66 -20.34 -14.29
C ASP A 22 44.66 -18.82 -14.44
N LYS A 23 45.87 -18.38 -14.82
CA LYS A 23 46.38 -17.01 -14.83
C LYS A 23 45.73 -16.11 -15.90
N ASN A 24 45.64 -14.84 -15.50
CA ASN A 24 45.91 -13.65 -16.32
C ASN A 24 45.22 -13.51 -17.67
N GLU A 25 44.15 -12.69 -17.67
CA GLU A 25 44.03 -11.71 -18.74
C GLU A 25 43.44 -10.41 -18.14
N SER A 26 44.30 -9.37 -18.17
CA SER A 26 44.00 -8.03 -17.69
C SER A 26 43.04 -7.38 -18.69
N ILE A 27 41.72 -7.51 -18.44
CA ILE A 27 40.73 -6.66 -19.06
C ILE A 27 40.46 -5.54 -18.07
N THR A 28 41.04 -4.37 -18.35
CA THR A 28 40.72 -3.13 -17.68
C THR A 28 39.30 -2.73 -18.10
N VAL A 29 38.31 -3.31 -17.43
CA VAL A 29 36.96 -2.76 -17.46
C VAL A 29 36.97 -1.56 -16.55
N LYS A 30 36.96 -0.41 -17.17
CA LYS A 30 36.77 0.88 -16.51
C LYS A 30 35.37 0.90 -15.96
N ASP A 31 35.20 0.41 -14.73
CA ASP A 31 33.96 0.49 -13.97
C ASP A 31 33.65 1.98 -13.67
N THR A 32 33.00 2.63 -14.62
CA THR A 32 32.16 3.79 -14.31
C THR A 32 30.82 3.26 -13.80
N VAL A 33 30.82 2.60 -12.66
CA VAL A 33 29.62 2.52 -11.85
C VAL A 33 29.44 3.93 -11.27
N ALA A 34 28.75 4.76 -12.03
CA ALA A 34 28.18 5.98 -11.45
C ALA A 34 27.36 5.50 -10.25
N ASP A 35 27.77 5.96 -9.08
CA ASP A 35 27.05 5.80 -7.82
C ASP A 35 25.68 6.49 -7.98
N ALA A 36 24.78 5.81 -8.65
CA ALA A 36 23.37 6.22 -8.73
C ALA A 36 22.84 6.03 -7.30
N LYS A 37 23.02 7.07 -6.47
CA LYS A 37 22.31 7.18 -5.21
C LYS A 37 20.86 6.89 -5.51
N PHE A 38 20.39 5.71 -5.13
CA PHE A 38 18.97 5.36 -5.16
C PHE A 38 18.27 6.32 -4.21
N GLN A 39 17.81 7.44 -4.77
CA GLN A 39 17.04 8.41 -4.02
C GLN A 39 15.63 7.81 -3.88
N MET A 40 15.33 7.29 -2.69
CA MET A 40 13.96 6.89 -2.37
C MET A 40 13.04 8.10 -2.58
N TYR A 41 12.02 7.91 -3.39
CA TYR A 41 10.99 8.94 -3.62
C TYR A 41 10.35 9.31 -2.27
N GLU A 42 10.51 10.55 -1.87
CA GLU A 42 9.85 11.10 -0.69
C GLU A 42 8.42 11.50 -1.06
N MET A 43 7.45 10.81 -0.48
CA MET A 43 6.03 11.09 -0.72
C MET A 43 5.66 12.45 -0.11
N SER A 44 4.85 13.24 -0.84
CA SER A 44 4.20 14.42 -0.26
C SER A 44 3.28 14.02 0.89
N GLU A 45 2.95 14.96 1.78
CA GLU A 45 2.00 14.72 2.88
C GLU A 45 0.65 14.21 2.35
N MET A 46 0.18 14.77 1.23
CA MET A 46 -1.07 14.33 0.59
C MET A 46 -0.96 12.90 0.08
N ALA A 47 0.14 12.52 -0.57
CA ALA A 47 0.34 11.16 -1.04
C ALA A 47 0.37 10.16 0.12
N ALA A 48 1.07 10.49 1.21
CA ALA A 48 1.09 9.68 2.42
C ALA A 48 -0.30 9.57 3.07
N LEU A 49 -1.08 10.66 3.10
CA LEU A 49 -2.47 10.65 3.59
C LEU A 49 -3.35 9.74 2.74
N MET A 50 -3.24 9.79 1.39
CA MET A 50 -4.00 8.91 0.50
C MET A 50 -3.70 7.43 0.74
N GLU A 51 -2.44 7.06 1.01
CA GLU A 51 -2.09 5.69 1.38
C GLU A 51 -2.72 5.28 2.72
N GLN A 52 -2.70 6.14 3.72
CA GLN A 52 -3.35 5.90 5.01
C GLN A 52 -4.87 5.73 4.85
N MET A 53 -5.51 6.59 4.06
CA MET A 53 -6.94 6.52 3.77
C MET A 53 -7.31 5.22 3.06
N TYR A 54 -6.52 4.79 2.10
CA TYR A 54 -6.74 3.52 1.40
C TYR A 54 -6.61 2.32 2.35
N ALA A 55 -5.55 2.27 3.15
CA ALA A 55 -5.33 1.19 4.11
C ALA A 55 -6.46 1.10 5.15
N TYR A 56 -6.86 2.25 5.71
CA TYR A 56 -7.95 2.33 6.66
C TYR A 56 -9.29 1.87 6.04
N ASN A 57 -9.64 2.37 4.85
CA ASN A 57 -10.88 2.00 4.18
C ASN A 57 -10.90 0.55 3.71
N THR A 58 -9.74 -0.07 3.48
CA THR A 58 -9.66 -1.53 3.25
C THR A 58 -10.09 -2.30 4.51
N GLN A 59 -9.62 -1.90 5.69
CA GLN A 59 -10.04 -2.51 6.96
C GLN A 59 -11.51 -2.21 7.28
N LEU A 60 -11.99 -0.99 7.01
CA LEU A 60 -13.39 -0.61 7.21
C LEU A 60 -14.31 -1.43 6.31
N LYS A 61 -13.94 -1.65 5.05
CA LYS A 61 -14.66 -2.57 4.14
C LYS A 61 -14.83 -3.95 4.76
N GLU A 62 -13.76 -4.51 5.31
CA GLU A 62 -13.80 -5.81 5.97
C GLU A 62 -14.76 -5.81 7.15
N ARG A 63 -14.70 -4.80 8.04
CA ARG A 63 -15.61 -4.66 9.17
C ARG A 63 -17.07 -4.60 8.74
N ILE A 64 -17.38 -3.82 7.70
CA ILE A 64 -18.74 -3.72 7.15
C ILE A 64 -19.22 -5.07 6.61
N THR A 65 -18.38 -5.79 5.86
CA THR A 65 -18.77 -7.06 5.22
C THR A 65 -18.90 -8.21 6.21
N THR A 66 -18.23 -8.12 7.35
CA THR A 66 -18.26 -9.13 8.42
C THR A 66 -19.12 -8.71 9.61
N ASN A 67 -19.88 -7.60 9.50
CA ASN A 67 -20.74 -7.04 10.57
C ASN A 67 -19.98 -6.79 11.89
N GLN A 68 -18.74 -6.33 11.81
CA GLN A 68 -17.95 -5.94 12.98
C GLN A 68 -18.23 -4.47 13.35
N ASP A 69 -17.80 -4.09 14.57
CA ASP A 69 -17.84 -2.70 14.99
C ASP A 69 -17.04 -1.80 14.03
N LEU A 70 -17.70 -0.75 13.54
CA LEU A 70 -17.11 0.19 12.59
C LEU A 70 -16.06 1.11 13.26
N GLY A 71 -16.11 1.25 14.58
CA GLY A 71 -15.32 2.21 15.32
C GLY A 71 -15.81 3.64 15.14
N THR A 72 -14.89 4.60 15.11
CA THR A 72 -15.21 6.03 15.00
C THR A 72 -14.60 6.64 13.74
N TYR A 73 -15.16 7.78 13.32
CA TYR A 73 -14.63 8.55 12.20
C TYR A 73 -13.14 8.91 12.42
N PRO A 74 -12.26 8.60 11.46
CA PRO A 74 -10.83 8.89 11.55
C PRO A 74 -10.56 10.39 11.34
N VAL A 75 -10.46 11.15 12.43
CA VAL A 75 -10.28 12.62 12.40
C VAL A 75 -9.05 13.07 11.60
N ALA A 76 -8.04 12.20 11.47
CA ALA A 76 -6.85 12.46 10.66
C ALA A 76 -7.18 12.73 9.19
N PHE A 77 -8.32 12.25 8.68
CA PHE A 77 -8.75 12.49 7.30
C PHE A 77 -9.11 13.97 7.03
N ASN A 78 -9.37 14.76 8.08
CA ASN A 78 -9.56 16.21 7.92
C ASN A 78 -8.29 16.90 7.38
N LYS A 79 -7.11 16.27 7.49
CA LYS A 79 -5.87 16.76 6.85
C LYS A 79 -5.97 16.85 5.32
N LEU A 80 -6.99 16.23 4.71
CA LEU A 80 -7.28 16.40 3.29
C LEU A 80 -7.37 17.88 2.88
N HIS A 81 -7.82 18.75 3.78
CA HIS A 81 -7.92 20.19 3.53
C HIS A 81 -6.57 20.94 3.63
N THR A 82 -5.57 20.39 4.32
CA THR A 82 -4.34 21.12 4.68
C THR A 82 -3.05 20.44 4.25
N ALA A 83 -3.04 19.11 4.03
CA ALA A 83 -1.85 18.36 3.67
C ALA A 83 -1.19 18.92 2.41
N VAL A 84 0.14 19.01 2.38
CA VAL A 84 0.90 19.51 1.25
C VAL A 84 0.76 18.56 0.05
N LEU A 85 0.29 19.09 -1.08
CA LEU A 85 0.17 18.36 -2.33
C LEU A 85 1.53 18.24 -3.03
N THR A 86 1.68 17.23 -3.89
CA THR A 86 2.86 17.11 -4.77
C THR A 86 2.93 18.32 -5.71
N GLU A 87 1.79 18.68 -6.30
CA GLU A 87 1.62 19.89 -7.11
C GLU A 87 0.68 20.85 -6.38
N ALA A 88 1.22 21.98 -5.92
CA ALA A 88 0.44 22.96 -5.15
C ALA A 88 -0.77 23.50 -5.92
N SER A 89 -0.66 23.63 -7.24
CA SER A 89 -1.74 24.08 -8.15
C SER A 89 -2.94 23.13 -8.20
N ASP A 90 -2.80 21.89 -7.75
CA ASP A 90 -3.92 20.96 -7.70
C ASP A 90 -4.94 21.29 -6.60
N ARG A 91 -4.59 22.19 -5.66
CA ARG A 91 -5.53 22.70 -4.66
C ARG A 91 -6.40 23.81 -5.24
N ASP A 92 -7.23 23.45 -6.16
CA ASP A 92 -8.20 24.32 -6.83
C ASP A 92 -9.61 24.21 -6.22
N PRO A 93 -10.61 25.00 -6.70
CA PRO A 93 -11.98 24.92 -6.24
C PRO A 93 -12.61 23.53 -6.38
N PHE A 94 -12.30 22.79 -7.46
CA PHE A 94 -12.78 21.42 -7.64
C PHE A 94 -12.23 20.48 -6.56
N PHE A 95 -10.92 20.53 -6.29
CA PHE A 95 -10.31 19.74 -5.23
C PHE A 95 -10.96 20.01 -3.88
N ASN A 96 -11.16 21.30 -3.52
CA ASN A 96 -11.74 21.68 -2.23
C ASN A 96 -13.18 21.19 -2.09
N ASP A 97 -14.00 21.28 -3.14
CA ASP A 97 -15.36 20.74 -3.17
C ASP A 97 -15.38 19.22 -2.99
N GLN A 98 -14.51 18.49 -3.71
CA GLN A 98 -14.43 17.05 -3.60
C GLN A 98 -13.91 16.59 -2.21
N ALA A 99 -13.01 17.34 -1.60
CA ALA A 99 -12.53 17.07 -0.24
C ALA A 99 -13.68 17.18 0.78
N ILE A 100 -14.53 18.19 0.68
CA ILE A 100 -15.74 18.34 1.54
C ILE A 100 -16.66 17.14 1.34
N LYS A 101 -17.03 16.83 0.10
CA LYS A 101 -17.94 15.72 -0.23
C LYS A 101 -17.42 14.38 0.27
N PHE A 102 -16.13 14.14 0.13
CA PHE A 102 -15.50 12.92 0.65
C PHE A 102 -15.64 12.84 2.18
N ILE A 103 -15.29 13.90 2.90
CA ILE A 103 -15.37 13.93 4.37
C ILE A 103 -16.80 13.69 4.86
N GLU A 104 -17.81 14.31 4.21
CA GLU A 104 -19.23 14.11 4.53
C GLU A 104 -19.63 12.65 4.28
N ALA A 105 -19.28 12.07 3.12
CA ALA A 105 -19.59 10.70 2.79
C ALA A 105 -18.93 9.71 3.77
N GLN A 106 -17.66 9.97 4.17
CA GLN A 106 -16.95 9.16 5.16
C GLN A 106 -17.63 9.22 6.53
N LYS A 107 -18.05 10.40 6.99
CA LYS A 107 -18.76 10.58 8.27
C LYS A 107 -20.12 9.86 8.28
N ALA A 108 -20.84 9.86 7.16
CA ALA A 108 -22.12 9.21 7.04
C ALA A 108 -22.09 7.70 7.33
N ILE A 109 -20.95 7.04 7.12
CA ILE A 109 -20.77 5.60 7.42
C ILE A 109 -20.97 5.33 8.91
N TYR A 110 -20.44 6.20 9.78
CA TYR A 110 -20.49 6.07 11.23
C TYR A 110 -21.78 6.63 11.85
N ALA A 111 -22.40 7.59 11.16
CA ALA A 111 -23.67 8.18 11.59
C ALA A 111 -24.86 7.22 11.40
N ASP A 112 -24.80 6.35 10.39
CA ASP A 112 -25.84 5.36 10.09
C ASP A 112 -25.22 3.99 9.81
N PRO A 113 -24.94 3.20 10.85
CA PRO A 113 -24.36 1.87 10.70
C PRO A 113 -25.24 0.88 9.92
N VAL A 114 -26.57 1.09 9.91
CA VAL A 114 -27.50 0.23 9.17
C VAL A 114 -27.27 0.40 7.65
N GLN A 115 -26.94 1.61 7.22
CA GLN A 115 -26.66 1.94 5.83
C GLN A 115 -25.15 1.95 5.53
N ALA A 116 -24.31 1.38 6.40
CA ALA A 116 -22.86 1.47 6.30
C ALA A 116 -22.32 1.03 4.93
N LYS A 117 -22.83 -0.08 4.36
CA LYS A 117 -22.43 -0.56 3.03
C LYS A 117 -22.73 0.47 1.94
N GLY A 118 -23.97 1.00 1.92
CA GLY A 118 -24.38 2.00 0.94
C GLY A 118 -23.58 3.29 1.06
N ASN A 119 -23.38 3.78 2.28
CA ASN A 119 -22.60 4.98 2.57
C ASN A 119 -21.13 4.80 2.24
N PHE A 120 -20.55 3.62 2.51
CA PHE A 120 -19.18 3.27 2.13
C PHE A 120 -18.99 3.30 0.61
N ASN A 121 -19.89 2.70 -0.16
CA ASN A 121 -19.82 2.73 -1.62
C ASN A 121 -19.97 4.17 -2.17
N LYS A 122 -20.81 5.00 -1.57
CA LYS A 122 -20.91 6.44 -1.90
C LYS A 122 -19.58 7.15 -1.66
N MET A 123 -18.93 6.90 -0.53
CA MET A 123 -17.60 7.44 -0.21
C MET A 123 -16.55 6.99 -1.24
N VAL A 124 -16.52 5.71 -1.61
CA VAL A 124 -15.59 5.22 -2.65
C VAL A 124 -15.84 5.89 -4.00
N ASN A 125 -17.10 6.15 -4.35
CA ASN A 125 -17.43 6.88 -5.57
C ASN A 125 -16.90 8.32 -5.54
N GLN A 126 -16.90 9.02 -4.38
CA GLN A 126 -16.27 10.34 -4.25
C GLN A 126 -14.75 10.26 -4.48
N CYS A 127 -14.07 9.20 -4.00
CA CYS A 127 -12.67 8.97 -4.34
C CYS A 127 -12.47 8.86 -5.85
N LEU A 128 -13.30 8.05 -6.52
CA LEU A 128 -13.20 7.83 -7.97
C LEU A 128 -13.49 9.10 -8.77
N GLU A 129 -14.47 9.91 -8.35
CA GLU A 129 -14.81 11.17 -9.01
C GLU A 129 -13.64 12.16 -8.96
N CYS A 130 -13.06 12.39 -7.79
CA CYS A 130 -11.89 13.23 -7.63
C CYS A 130 -10.71 12.71 -8.48
N HIS A 131 -10.37 11.43 -8.33
CA HIS A 131 -9.25 10.81 -9.02
C HIS A 131 -9.41 10.75 -10.54
N SER A 132 -10.64 10.78 -11.06
CA SER A 132 -10.89 10.85 -12.51
C SER A 132 -10.42 12.15 -13.15
N LYS A 133 -10.26 13.23 -12.37
CA LYS A 133 -9.87 14.55 -12.83
C LYS A 133 -8.45 14.96 -12.40
N LYS A 134 -7.99 14.46 -11.24
CA LYS A 134 -6.74 14.91 -10.62
C LYS A 134 -5.59 13.90 -10.74
N CYS A 135 -5.82 12.64 -10.39
CA CYS A 135 -4.75 11.65 -10.31
C CYS A 135 -5.28 10.26 -10.68
N GLY A 136 -5.25 9.92 -11.98
CA GLY A 136 -5.85 8.68 -12.51
C GLY A 136 -5.16 7.38 -12.08
N GLY A 137 -3.88 7.41 -11.72
CA GLY A 137 -3.09 6.22 -11.39
C GLY A 137 -3.73 5.30 -10.33
N PRO A 138 -4.24 5.81 -9.22
CA PRO A 138 -4.86 4.99 -8.15
C PRO A 138 -6.22 4.38 -8.50
N ILE A 139 -6.90 4.79 -9.57
CA ILE A 139 -8.28 4.36 -9.89
C ILE A 139 -8.48 2.83 -9.86
N PRO A 140 -7.61 2.00 -10.47
CA PRO A 140 -7.79 0.54 -10.44
C PRO A 140 -7.75 -0.03 -9.02
N ARG A 141 -6.96 0.58 -8.15
CA ARG A 141 -6.84 0.20 -6.74
C ARG A 141 -8.07 0.64 -5.95
N ILE A 142 -8.53 1.88 -6.13
CA ILE A 142 -9.73 2.42 -5.46
C ILE A 142 -10.96 1.59 -5.80
N LYS A 143 -11.14 1.16 -7.05
CA LYS A 143 -12.26 0.29 -7.47
C LYS A 143 -12.36 -1.00 -6.68
N LYS A 144 -11.23 -1.52 -6.15
CA LYS A 144 -11.22 -2.73 -5.32
C LYS A 144 -11.90 -2.51 -3.94
N LEU A 145 -12.07 -1.26 -3.51
CA LEU A 145 -12.80 -0.95 -2.28
C LEU A 145 -14.32 -1.16 -2.41
N ILE A 146 -14.90 -1.07 -3.59
CA ILE A 146 -16.35 -1.26 -3.78
C ILE A 146 -16.81 -2.58 -3.15
N ILE A 147 -17.87 -2.52 -2.37
CA ILE A 147 -18.55 -3.69 -1.79
C ILE A 147 -19.66 -4.11 -2.75
N PRO A 148 -19.62 -5.34 -3.30
CA PRO A 148 -20.62 -5.85 -4.24
C PRO A 148 -22.04 -5.91 -3.65
#